data_2ee71f3e5a630dec4e8dd17e2849a8ef
#
_entry.id   2ee71f3e5a630dec4e8dd17e2849a8ef
#
_cell.length_a   1.000
_cell.length_b   1.000
_cell.length_c   1.000
_cell.angle_alpha   90.00
_cell.angle_beta   90.00
_cell.angle_gamma   90.00
#
_symmetry.space_group_name_H-M   'P 1'
#
loop_
_entity.id
_entity.type
_entity.pdbx_description
1 polymer ?
#
loop_
_entity_poly.entity_id
_entity_poly.type
_entity_poly.pdbx_seq_one_letter_code
_entity_poly.pdbx_strand_id
1 'polypeptide(L)'
;MKAEEIIARVEACASLEELHRTLQSYIEAKGFAAYAFIDNSRHGEADPLVLHSVSEAWDRDYRDNQFLDVDPCLPLARTRNTPFTWSDIPPIERRGRRKPRALQLMDAAEDHEFRNGLVIPFHYRDRLGAYSSS
;
A
#
# COMPACT_ATOMS: atom_id res chain seq x y z
N MET A 1 22.16 1.99 0.74
CA MET A 1 21.90 2.21 2.18
C MET A 1 21.55 0.88 2.83
N LYS A 2 22.17 0.58 3.94
CA LYS A 2 21.90 -0.67 4.67
C LYS A 2 20.64 -0.56 5.51
N ALA A 3 20.06 -1.70 5.90
CA ALA A 3 18.83 -1.74 6.67
C ALA A 3 18.94 -0.96 7.99
N GLU A 4 20.06 -1.08 8.69
CA GLU A 4 20.26 -0.33 9.95
C GLU A 4 20.27 1.19 9.72
N GLU A 5 20.82 1.63 8.61
CA GLU A 5 20.88 3.06 8.28
C GLU A 5 19.51 3.63 8.01
N ILE A 6 18.64 2.90 7.28
CA ILE A 6 17.29 3.38 7.00
C ILE A 6 16.44 3.41 8.28
N ILE A 7 16.58 2.43 9.14
CA ILE A 7 15.87 2.42 10.43
C ILE A 7 16.27 3.64 11.25
N ALA A 8 17.56 3.94 11.35
CA ALA A 8 18.03 5.10 12.09
C ALA A 8 17.51 6.42 11.50
N ARG A 9 17.45 6.53 10.17
CA ARG A 9 16.93 7.73 9.52
C ARG A 9 15.43 7.88 9.71
N VAL A 10 14.68 6.79 9.66
CA VAL A 10 13.24 6.83 9.92
C VAL A 10 12.97 7.27 11.35
N GLU A 11 13.70 6.73 12.31
CA GLU A 11 13.56 7.11 13.71
C GLU A 11 13.92 8.59 13.96
N ALA A 12 14.84 9.16 13.18
CA ALA A 12 15.26 10.54 13.30
C ALA A 12 14.33 11.53 12.60
N CYS A 13 13.35 11.07 11.84
CA CYS A 13 12.42 11.96 11.13
C CYS A 13 11.54 12.74 12.12
N ALA A 14 11.48 14.05 11.93
CA ALA A 14 10.69 14.95 12.76
C ALA A 14 9.32 15.30 12.17
N SER A 15 9.08 14.91 10.93
CA SER A 15 7.83 15.22 10.22
C SER A 15 7.46 14.12 9.23
N LEU A 16 6.20 14.10 8.79
CA LEU A 16 5.75 13.19 7.74
C LEU A 16 6.44 13.49 6.41
N GLU A 17 6.75 14.75 6.14
CA GLU A 17 7.46 15.12 4.91
C GLU A 17 8.87 14.53 4.88
N GLU A 18 9.59 14.59 5.99
CA GLU A 18 10.92 13.97 6.09
C GLU A 18 10.83 12.46 5.95
N LEU A 19 9.84 11.84 6.59
CA LEU A 19 9.60 10.41 6.49
C LEU A 19 9.32 10.01 5.04
N HIS A 20 8.45 10.75 4.35
CA HIS A 20 8.15 10.50 2.95
C HIS A 20 9.40 10.54 2.08
N ARG A 21 10.21 11.59 2.21
CA ARG A 21 11.45 11.72 1.43
C ARG A 21 12.43 10.59 1.71
N THR A 22 12.56 10.22 2.96
CA THR A 22 13.45 9.12 3.37
C THR A 22 13.01 7.79 2.77
N LEU A 23 11.72 7.48 2.86
CA LEU A 23 11.17 6.24 2.29
C LEU A 23 11.28 6.23 0.78
N GLN A 24 10.94 7.34 0.12
CA GLN A 24 11.03 7.45 -1.33
C GLN A 24 12.45 7.19 -1.82
N SER A 25 13.44 7.85 -1.22
CA SER A 25 14.84 7.67 -1.61
C SER A 25 15.31 6.23 -1.43
N TYR A 26 14.94 5.61 -0.31
CA TYR A 26 15.34 4.23 -0.03
C TYR A 26 14.70 3.25 -1.01
N ILE A 27 13.40 3.40 -1.24
CA ILE A 27 12.64 2.51 -2.12
C ILE A 27 13.14 2.63 -3.57
N GLU A 28 13.36 3.84 -4.06
CA GLU A 28 13.89 4.06 -5.41
C GLU A 28 15.30 3.51 -5.55
N ALA A 29 16.14 3.64 -4.52
CA ALA A 29 17.49 3.08 -4.53
C ALA A 29 17.49 1.55 -4.60
N LYS A 30 16.41 0.90 -4.16
CA LYS A 30 16.24 -0.56 -4.25
C LYS A 30 15.65 -1.00 -5.60
N GLY A 31 15.38 -0.09 -6.50
CA GLY A 31 14.90 -0.41 -7.86
C GLY A 31 13.38 -0.39 -8.02
N PHE A 32 12.64 0.03 -7.02
CA PHE A 32 11.18 0.17 -7.14
C PHE A 32 10.83 1.52 -7.73
N ALA A 33 9.77 1.55 -8.54
CA ALA A 33 9.31 2.78 -9.18
C ALA A 33 8.59 3.71 -8.19
N ALA A 34 7.88 3.15 -7.23
CA ALA A 34 7.09 3.94 -6.29
C ALA A 34 6.72 3.11 -5.06
N TYR A 35 6.24 3.80 -4.02
CA TYR A 35 5.72 3.14 -2.84
C TYR A 35 4.39 3.75 -2.43
N ALA A 36 3.62 3.00 -1.67
CA ALA A 36 2.44 3.49 -0.95
C ALA A 36 2.41 2.84 0.43
N PHE A 37 2.25 3.67 1.46
CA PHE A 37 2.06 3.23 2.83
C PHE A 37 0.64 3.61 3.24
N ILE A 38 -0.13 2.64 3.67
CA ILE A 38 -1.52 2.85 4.07
C ILE A 38 -1.70 2.40 5.51
N ASP A 39 -2.02 3.32 6.39
CA ASP A 39 -2.37 3.02 7.77
C ASP A 39 -3.88 3.10 7.93
N ASN A 40 -4.51 1.94 7.99
CA ASN A 40 -5.96 1.79 8.11
C ASN A 40 -6.39 1.45 9.55
N SER A 41 -5.54 1.74 10.53
CA SER A 41 -5.81 1.42 11.93
C SER A 41 -6.79 2.36 12.60
N ARG A 42 -7.08 3.51 12.00
CA ARG A 42 -8.01 4.49 12.53
C ARG A 42 -9.45 4.11 12.19
N HIS A 43 -10.03 3.24 12.99
CA HIS A 43 -11.38 2.74 12.75
C HIS A 43 -12.42 3.84 12.80
N GLY A 44 -13.07 4.12 11.66
CA GLY A 44 -14.33 4.86 11.57
C GLY A 44 -14.28 6.36 11.82
N GLU A 45 -13.18 6.92 12.31
CA GLU A 45 -13.14 8.33 12.70
C GLU A 45 -12.43 9.25 11.71
N ALA A 46 -11.59 8.69 10.86
CA ALA A 46 -10.83 9.48 9.88
C ALA A 46 -10.44 8.62 8.69
N ASP A 47 -10.12 9.29 7.60
CA ASP A 47 -9.56 8.61 6.43
C ASP A 47 -8.25 7.92 6.80
N PRO A 48 -7.91 6.80 6.14
CA PRO A 48 -6.62 6.16 6.35
C PRO A 48 -5.47 7.14 6.11
N LEU A 49 -4.42 7.03 6.91
CA LEU A 49 -3.19 7.74 6.61
C LEU A 49 -2.54 7.10 5.40
N VAL A 50 -2.26 7.89 4.38
CA VAL A 50 -1.60 7.42 3.16
C VAL A 50 -0.39 8.28 2.88
N LEU A 51 0.78 7.65 2.79
CA LEU A 51 1.99 8.24 2.27
C LEU A 51 2.35 7.51 1.00
N HIS A 52 2.67 8.24 -0.07
CA HIS A 52 2.98 7.59 -1.34
C HIS A 52 3.90 8.43 -2.22
N SER A 53 4.56 7.77 -3.15
CA SER A 53 5.35 8.40 -4.19
C SER A 53 4.80 8.13 -5.59
N VAL A 54 3.58 7.61 -5.70
CA VAL A 54 2.94 7.37 -6.99
C VAL A 54 2.60 8.71 -7.66
N SER A 55 2.41 8.69 -8.99
CA SER A 55 2.05 9.90 -9.73
C SER A 55 0.70 10.44 -9.28
N GLU A 56 0.50 11.75 -9.48
CA GLU A 56 -0.80 12.37 -9.20
C GLU A 56 -1.92 11.76 -10.04
N ALA A 57 -1.62 11.37 -11.28
CA ALA A 57 -2.60 10.75 -12.16
C ALA A 57 -3.09 9.41 -11.59
N TRP A 58 -2.17 8.57 -11.11
CA TRP A 58 -2.54 7.30 -10.48
C TRP A 58 -3.30 7.51 -9.17
N ASP A 59 -2.83 8.41 -8.33
CA ASP A 59 -3.50 8.74 -7.07
C ASP A 59 -4.93 9.21 -7.31
N ARG A 60 -5.13 10.06 -8.31
CA ARG A 60 -6.45 10.55 -8.69
C ARG A 60 -7.36 9.43 -9.17
N ASP A 61 -6.86 8.58 -10.07
CA ASP A 61 -7.61 7.41 -10.55
C ASP A 61 -8.03 6.49 -9.40
N TYR A 62 -7.10 6.24 -8.49
CA TYR A 62 -7.35 5.37 -7.35
C TYR A 62 -8.44 5.93 -6.44
N ARG A 63 -8.41 7.22 -6.18
CA ARG A 63 -9.40 7.89 -5.33
C ARG A 63 -10.74 8.06 -6.02
N ASP A 64 -10.74 8.51 -7.27
CA ASP A 64 -11.96 8.79 -8.01
C ASP A 64 -12.78 7.53 -8.25
N ASN A 65 -12.12 6.40 -8.43
CA ASN A 65 -12.77 5.11 -8.62
C ASN A 65 -13.01 4.35 -7.32
N GLN A 66 -12.65 4.92 -6.18
CA GLN A 66 -12.80 4.28 -4.87
C GLN A 66 -12.15 2.89 -4.82
N PHE A 67 -10.98 2.75 -5.42
CA PHE A 67 -10.28 1.47 -5.51
C PHE A 67 -9.84 0.90 -4.16
N LEU A 68 -9.73 1.75 -3.13
CA LEU A 68 -9.42 1.30 -1.78
C LEU A 68 -10.42 0.25 -1.28
N ASP A 69 -11.69 0.38 -1.68
CA ASP A 69 -12.76 -0.51 -1.26
C ASP A 69 -12.68 -1.89 -1.91
N VAL A 70 -11.96 -2.01 -3.02
CA VAL A 70 -11.91 -3.25 -3.82
C VAL A 70 -10.47 -3.73 -4.06
N ASP A 71 -9.50 -3.10 -3.45
CA ASP A 71 -8.09 -3.45 -3.62
C ASP A 71 -7.82 -4.84 -3.03
N PRO A 72 -7.46 -5.84 -3.86
CA PRO A 72 -7.27 -7.21 -3.38
C PRO A 72 -6.06 -7.37 -2.47
N CYS A 73 -5.14 -6.41 -2.46
CA CYS A 73 -3.98 -6.45 -1.57
C CYS A 73 -4.37 -6.27 -0.10
N LEU A 74 -5.43 -5.51 0.17
CA LEU A 74 -5.80 -5.17 1.55
C LEU A 74 -6.34 -6.35 2.35
N PRO A 75 -7.32 -7.12 1.84
CA PRO A 75 -7.78 -8.31 2.57
C PRO A 75 -6.67 -9.32 2.81
N LEU A 76 -5.79 -9.51 1.83
CA LEU A 76 -4.68 -10.44 1.94
C LEU A 76 -3.67 -9.95 2.99
N ALA A 77 -3.38 -8.65 3.02
CA ALA A 77 -2.48 -8.07 4.01
C ALA A 77 -3.01 -8.23 5.43
N ARG A 78 -4.33 -8.21 5.61
CA ARG A 78 -4.94 -8.41 6.95
C ARG A 78 -4.74 -9.80 7.50
N THR A 79 -4.56 -10.79 6.64
CA THR A 79 -4.46 -12.18 7.04
C THR A 79 -3.05 -12.73 7.04
N ARG A 80 -2.07 -11.96 6.55
CA ARG A 80 -0.68 -12.39 6.44
C ARG A 80 0.24 -11.57 7.32
N ASN A 81 1.28 -12.23 7.83
CA ASN A 81 2.35 -11.60 8.60
C ASN A 81 3.66 -11.51 7.84
N THR A 82 3.70 -12.02 6.62
CA THR A 82 4.89 -12.05 5.78
C THR A 82 4.65 -11.28 4.49
N PRO A 83 5.71 -10.71 3.90
CA PRO A 83 5.58 -10.04 2.61
C PRO A 83 5.06 -10.99 1.52
N PHE A 84 4.33 -10.40 0.57
CA PHE A 84 3.86 -11.13 -0.60
C PHE A 84 3.90 -10.22 -1.82
N THR A 85 3.79 -10.81 -3.00
CA THR A 85 3.75 -10.07 -4.26
C THR A 85 2.34 -10.12 -4.85
N TRP A 86 2.10 -9.30 -5.86
CA TRP A 86 0.82 -9.32 -6.56
C TRP A 86 0.51 -10.67 -7.21
N SER A 87 1.55 -11.45 -7.54
CA SER A 87 1.36 -12.80 -8.07
C SER A 87 0.77 -13.78 -7.05
N ASP A 88 0.83 -13.45 -5.77
CA ASP A 88 0.24 -14.26 -4.70
C ASP A 88 -1.24 -13.95 -4.46
N ILE A 89 -1.77 -12.91 -5.10
CA ILE A 89 -3.18 -12.56 -4.99
C ILE A 89 -4.00 -13.64 -5.68
N PRO A 90 -5.02 -14.22 -4.99
CA PRO A 90 -5.88 -15.23 -5.59
C PRO A 90 -6.56 -14.70 -6.85
N PRO A 91 -6.86 -15.57 -7.84
CA PRO A 91 -7.57 -15.16 -9.03
C PRO A 91 -8.88 -14.46 -8.69
N ILE A 92 -9.15 -13.37 -9.38
CA ILE A 92 -10.38 -12.60 -9.17
C ILE A 92 -11.49 -13.25 -10.01
N GLU A 93 -12.52 -13.76 -9.33
CA GLU A 93 -13.63 -14.41 -9.99
C GLU A 93 -14.48 -13.41 -10.78
N ARG A 94 -14.79 -13.76 -12.02
CA ARG A 94 -15.72 -13.00 -12.84
C ARG A 94 -17.13 -13.55 -12.64
N ARG A 95 -18.05 -12.66 -12.24
CA ARG A 95 -19.46 -13.00 -12.16
C ARG A 95 -20.25 -12.06 -13.06
N GLY A 96 -20.99 -12.62 -14.00
CA GLY A 96 -21.79 -11.83 -14.94
C GLY A 96 -20.97 -11.16 -16.03
N ARG A 97 -21.57 -10.15 -16.66
CA ARG A 97 -20.99 -9.45 -17.82
C ARG A 97 -20.06 -8.31 -17.45
N ARG A 98 -20.21 -7.74 -16.26
CA ARG A 98 -19.37 -6.63 -15.83
C ARG A 98 -18.03 -7.13 -15.34
N LYS A 99 -16.99 -6.43 -15.74
CA LYS A 99 -15.66 -6.67 -15.23
C LYS A 99 -15.62 -6.34 -13.74
N PRO A 100 -15.19 -7.27 -12.87
CA PRO A 100 -15.06 -6.97 -11.44
C PRO A 100 -14.22 -5.73 -11.18
N ARG A 101 -14.59 -4.96 -10.18
CA ARG A 101 -13.87 -3.72 -9.86
C ARG A 101 -12.42 -3.97 -9.46
N ALA A 102 -12.14 -5.10 -8.81
CA ALA A 102 -10.76 -5.47 -8.47
C ALA A 102 -9.91 -5.67 -9.74
N LEU A 103 -10.48 -6.25 -10.81
CA LEU A 103 -9.79 -6.36 -12.10
C LEU A 103 -9.63 -4.99 -12.77
N GLN A 104 -10.61 -4.11 -12.63
CA GLN A 104 -10.50 -2.73 -13.14
C GLN A 104 -9.34 -2.00 -12.47
N LEU A 105 -9.15 -2.21 -11.17
CA LEU A 105 -8.01 -1.66 -10.45
C LEU A 105 -6.69 -2.19 -11.02
N MET A 106 -6.58 -3.50 -11.21
CA MET A 106 -5.34 -4.11 -11.71
C MET A 106 -5.04 -3.66 -13.14
N ASP A 107 -6.05 -3.49 -13.97
CA ASP A 107 -5.88 -2.94 -15.32
C ASP A 107 -5.45 -1.47 -15.29
N ALA A 108 -6.05 -0.68 -14.41
CA ALA A 108 -5.66 0.71 -14.24
C ALA A 108 -4.22 0.83 -13.75
N ALA A 109 -3.79 -0.05 -12.85
CA ALA A 109 -2.41 -0.10 -12.40
C ALA A 109 -1.46 -0.38 -13.55
N GLU A 110 -1.80 -1.33 -14.42
CA GLU A 110 -1.00 -1.63 -15.61
C GLU A 110 -0.92 -0.45 -16.58
N ASP A 111 -2.02 0.27 -16.75
CA ASP A 111 -2.06 1.49 -17.57
C ASP A 111 -1.11 2.58 -17.04
N HIS A 112 -0.86 2.58 -15.74
CA HIS A 112 0.14 3.46 -15.10
C HIS A 112 1.50 2.78 -14.94
N GLU A 113 1.74 1.68 -15.66
CA GLU A 113 3.00 0.92 -15.70
C GLU A 113 3.33 0.17 -14.40
N PHE A 114 2.35 -0.03 -13.53
CA PHE A 114 2.50 -0.87 -12.34
C PHE A 114 2.03 -2.29 -12.65
N ARG A 115 2.98 -3.17 -12.96
CA ARG A 115 2.67 -4.56 -13.37
C ARG A 115 2.89 -5.56 -12.26
N ASN A 116 3.65 -5.17 -11.25
CA ASN A 116 3.94 -6.02 -10.11
C ASN A 116 4.13 -5.17 -8.88
N GLY A 117 3.96 -5.77 -7.73
CA GLY A 117 4.14 -5.07 -6.48
C GLY A 117 4.53 -6.01 -5.36
N LEU A 118 5.31 -5.49 -4.42
CA LEU A 118 5.63 -6.15 -3.16
C LEU A 118 4.80 -5.50 -2.06
N VAL A 119 4.08 -6.31 -1.31
CA VAL A 119 3.27 -5.83 -0.19
C VAL A 119 3.89 -6.34 1.10
N ILE A 120 4.09 -5.43 2.04
CA ILE A 120 4.61 -5.76 3.36
C ILE A 120 3.52 -5.43 4.38
N PRO A 121 2.85 -6.47 4.91
CA PRO A 121 1.81 -6.24 5.91
C PRO A 121 2.41 -5.84 7.25
N PHE A 122 1.75 -4.93 7.93
CA PHE A 122 2.10 -4.51 9.28
C PHE A 122 0.92 -4.76 10.20
N HIS A 123 1.17 -5.39 11.34
CA HIS A 123 0.19 -5.60 12.39
C HIS A 123 0.79 -5.09 13.68
N TYR A 124 0.08 -4.23 14.35
CA TYR A 124 0.56 -3.72 15.62
C TYR A 124 -0.55 -3.79 16.67
N ARG A 125 -0.10 -3.87 17.92
CA ARG A 125 -1.00 -3.98 19.04
C ARG A 125 -1.50 -2.58 19.44
N ASP A 126 -2.82 -2.43 19.52
CA ASP A 126 -3.39 -1.18 20.00
C ASP A 126 -3.28 -1.04 21.52
N ARG A 127 -3.80 0.07 22.07
CA ARG A 127 -3.74 0.37 23.49
C ARG A 127 -4.53 -0.63 24.35
N LEU A 128 -5.47 -1.34 23.76
CA LEU A 128 -6.32 -2.31 24.45
C LEU A 128 -5.79 -3.72 24.34
N GLY A 129 -4.67 -3.90 23.66
CA GLY A 129 -4.08 -5.20 23.44
C GLY A 129 -4.55 -5.93 22.20
N ALA A 130 -5.48 -5.35 21.45
CA ALA A 130 -5.89 -5.89 20.16
C ALA A 130 -4.85 -5.56 19.06
N TYR A 131 -4.94 -6.25 17.90
CA TYR A 131 -4.10 -5.98 16.77
C TYR A 131 -4.89 -5.27 15.68
N SER A 132 -4.27 -4.28 15.03
CA SER A 132 -4.80 -3.70 13.81
C SER A 132 -3.86 -3.96 12.65
N SER A 133 -4.44 -4.03 11.43
CA SER A 133 -3.69 -4.18 10.20
C SER A 133 -3.51 -2.83 9.52
N SER A 134 -2.34 -2.61 8.99
CA SER A 134 -2.12 -1.47 8.11
C SER A 134 -1.81 -1.90 6.69
#